data_dbb301db6f50dce385d8cf91aa8169da
#
_entry.id   dbb301db6f50dce385d8cf91aa8169da
#
_cell.length_a   1.000
_cell.length_b   1.000
_cell.length_c   1.000
_cell.angle_alpha   90.00
_cell.angle_beta   90.00
_cell.angle_gamma   90.00
#
_symmetry.space_group_name_H-M   'P 1'
#
loop_
_entity.id
_entity.type
_entity.pdbx_description
1 polymer ?
#
loop_
_entity_poly.entity_id
_entity_poly.type
_entity_poly.pdbx_seq_one_letter_code
_entity_poly.pdbx_strand_id
1 'polypeptide(L)'
;MNCCANLSNLVIYRALLSDPIVNALRRPKEFFAPELEGLLLVAAEEKGLTGIIPLEYLLSAIVHEQNVFSAVAEKNDGKIGEGLARAAAHDIVIMREFVDDVFNRYKNHPLLGNYTPTVFRPLPGRSKLEKILLHAEGDADGRQAVRILCSYYNDYGYGAMLDNGAFAWNGELEYLSGTKNYSDMTFDKLYGYDYQKEELI
;
A
#
# COMPACT_ATOMS: atom_id res chain seq x y z
N MET A 1 -29.44 -4.29 3.00
CA MET A 1 -28.46 -5.24 3.57
C MET A 1 -27.21 -4.46 3.86
N ASN A 2 -26.92 -4.19 5.14
CA ASN A 2 -25.67 -3.52 5.53
C ASN A 2 -24.53 -4.55 5.50
N CYS A 3 -23.92 -4.73 4.35
CA CYS A 3 -22.71 -5.54 4.22
C CYS A 3 -21.50 -4.62 4.38
N CYS A 4 -21.31 -4.08 5.59
CA CYS A 4 -20.00 -3.52 5.94
C CYS A 4 -19.09 -4.73 6.17
N ALA A 5 -18.13 -4.95 5.29
CA ALA A 5 -17.09 -5.94 5.50
C ALA A 5 -16.56 -5.81 6.93
N ASN A 6 -16.61 -6.90 7.69
CA ASN A 6 -16.22 -6.82 9.10
C ASN A 6 -14.71 -6.90 9.24
N LEU A 7 -14.03 -5.77 8.99
CA LEU A 7 -12.58 -5.66 9.15
C LEU A 7 -12.08 -6.06 10.55
N SER A 8 -12.97 -6.13 11.56
CA SER A 8 -12.58 -6.59 12.91
C SER A 8 -12.12 -8.04 12.92
N ASN A 9 -12.45 -8.81 11.88
CA ASN A 9 -12.04 -10.21 11.71
C ASN A 9 -10.66 -10.37 11.06
N LEU A 10 -9.98 -9.27 10.64
CA LEU A 10 -8.62 -9.33 10.14
C LEU A 10 -7.68 -9.94 11.17
N VAL A 11 -6.81 -10.84 10.72
CA VAL A 11 -5.82 -11.56 11.53
C VAL A 11 -4.43 -10.97 11.34
N ILE A 12 -3.99 -10.81 10.10
CA ILE A 12 -2.67 -10.31 9.71
C ILE A 12 -2.68 -8.79 9.58
N TYR A 13 -3.62 -8.23 8.83
CA TYR A 13 -3.73 -6.81 8.51
C TYR A 13 -4.48 -6.01 9.60
N ARG A 14 -4.25 -6.34 10.86
CA ARG A 14 -4.95 -5.72 12.00
C ARG A 14 -4.55 -4.26 12.24
N ALA A 15 -3.33 -3.86 11.88
CA ALA A 15 -2.87 -2.49 12.07
C ALA A 15 -3.67 -1.48 11.23
N LEU A 16 -4.30 -1.91 10.12
CA LEU A 16 -5.26 -1.10 9.36
C LEU A 16 -6.41 -0.56 10.23
N LEU A 17 -6.79 -1.27 11.29
CA LEU A 17 -7.85 -0.84 12.20
C LEU A 17 -7.44 0.36 13.06
N SER A 18 -6.16 0.62 13.20
CA SER A 18 -5.61 1.77 13.94
C SER A 18 -5.40 2.99 13.04
N ASP A 19 -5.49 2.83 11.71
CA ASP A 19 -5.41 3.94 10.76
C ASP A 19 -6.68 4.81 10.86
N PRO A 20 -6.58 6.12 11.12
CA PRO A 20 -7.74 6.98 11.36
C PRO A 20 -8.63 7.13 10.12
N ILE A 21 -8.06 7.14 8.91
CA ILE A 21 -8.82 7.25 7.66
C ILE A 21 -9.51 5.93 7.35
N VAL A 22 -8.80 4.80 7.43
CA VAL A 22 -9.40 3.45 7.24
C VAL A 22 -10.54 3.24 8.25
N ASN A 23 -10.33 3.62 9.52
CA ASN A 23 -11.35 3.50 10.56
C ASN A 23 -12.57 4.40 10.30
N ALA A 24 -12.36 5.61 9.76
CA ALA A 24 -13.46 6.48 9.34
C ALA A 24 -14.21 5.92 8.14
N LEU A 25 -13.52 5.35 7.14
CA LEU A 25 -14.13 4.71 5.97
C LEU A 25 -15.01 3.50 6.31
N ARG A 26 -14.79 2.84 7.46
CA ARG A 26 -15.63 1.73 7.95
C ARG A 26 -17.03 2.18 8.41
N ARG A 27 -17.22 3.46 8.71
CA ARG A 27 -18.51 3.99 9.19
C ARG A 27 -19.51 4.08 8.05
N PRO A 28 -20.81 3.92 8.34
CA PRO A 28 -21.86 4.15 7.34
C PRO A 28 -21.80 5.57 6.77
N LYS A 29 -22.25 5.74 5.53
CA LYS A 29 -22.20 6.99 4.77
C LYS A 29 -22.84 8.20 5.48
N GLU A 30 -23.80 7.96 6.37
CA GLU A 30 -24.51 8.97 7.16
C GLU A 30 -23.62 9.70 8.19
N PHE A 31 -22.43 9.16 8.47
CA PHE A 31 -21.45 9.71 9.41
C PHE A 31 -20.24 10.37 8.72
N PHE A 32 -20.31 10.62 7.41
CA PHE A 32 -19.23 11.31 6.71
C PHE A 32 -19.24 12.80 7.08
N ALA A 33 -18.40 13.11 8.02
CA ALA A 33 -18.11 14.47 8.37
C ALA A 33 -17.17 15.11 7.32
N PRO A 34 -17.30 16.42 7.06
CA PRO A 34 -16.34 17.16 6.23
C PRO A 34 -14.87 16.94 6.64
N GLU A 35 -14.64 16.53 7.89
CA GLU A 35 -13.32 16.18 8.39
C GLU A 35 -12.66 15.01 7.63
N LEU A 36 -13.42 13.98 7.27
CA LEU A 36 -12.86 12.86 6.49
C LEU A 36 -12.48 13.29 5.07
N GLU A 37 -13.30 14.13 4.42
CA GLU A 37 -12.97 14.69 3.10
C GLU A 37 -11.69 15.52 3.18
N GLY A 38 -11.55 16.36 4.20
CA GLY A 38 -10.35 17.15 4.45
C GLY A 38 -9.11 16.28 4.66
N LEU A 39 -9.20 15.24 5.50
CA LEU A 39 -8.11 14.29 5.72
C LEU A 39 -7.70 13.55 4.44
N LEU A 40 -8.67 13.15 3.63
CA LEU A 40 -8.40 12.48 2.35
C LEU A 40 -7.75 13.41 1.33
N LEU A 41 -8.14 14.68 1.27
CA LEU A 41 -7.49 15.67 0.40
C LEU A 41 -6.05 15.95 0.83
N VAL A 42 -5.79 16.09 2.14
CA VAL A 42 -4.42 16.20 2.67
C VAL A 42 -3.59 14.98 2.30
N ALA A 43 -4.12 13.79 2.53
CA ALA A 43 -3.42 12.55 2.17
C ALA A 43 -3.16 12.44 0.66
N ALA A 44 -4.09 12.92 -0.18
CA ALA A 44 -3.93 12.94 -1.62
C ALA A 44 -2.76 13.83 -2.07
N GLU A 45 -2.64 15.03 -1.51
CA GLU A 45 -1.54 15.95 -1.81
C GLU A 45 -0.19 15.43 -1.26
N GLU A 46 -0.17 14.92 -0.02
CA GLU A 46 1.06 14.42 0.60
C GLU A 46 1.61 13.17 -0.08
N LYS A 47 0.73 12.23 -0.43
CA LYS A 47 1.08 10.94 -1.03
C LYS A 47 1.04 10.95 -2.58
N GLY A 48 0.52 12.01 -3.19
CA GLY A 48 0.37 12.11 -4.65
C GLY A 48 -0.68 11.16 -5.22
N LEU A 49 -1.78 10.92 -4.48
CA LEU A 49 -2.84 9.99 -4.89
C LEU A 49 -3.74 10.63 -5.96
N THR A 50 -4.11 9.87 -7.00
CA THR A 50 -4.97 10.34 -8.09
C THR A 50 -6.16 9.41 -8.32
N GLY A 51 -7.26 9.94 -8.85
CA GLY A 51 -8.47 9.18 -9.14
C GLY A 51 -9.44 9.13 -7.97
N ILE A 52 -9.87 7.96 -7.55
CA ILE A 52 -10.79 7.76 -6.41
C ILE A 52 -9.97 7.74 -5.12
N ILE A 53 -9.81 8.89 -4.47
CA ILE A 53 -8.89 9.07 -3.36
C ILE A 53 -9.08 8.08 -2.20
N PRO A 54 -10.29 7.77 -1.72
CA PRO A 54 -10.46 6.79 -0.65
C PRO A 54 -9.98 5.40 -1.05
N LEU A 55 -10.14 5.02 -2.32
CA LEU A 55 -9.64 3.75 -2.86
C LEU A 55 -8.12 3.74 -2.92
N GLU A 56 -7.52 4.77 -3.52
CA GLU A 56 -6.06 4.87 -3.65
C GLU A 56 -5.37 4.91 -2.28
N TYR A 57 -5.97 5.62 -1.32
CA TYR A 57 -5.49 5.61 0.06
C TYR A 57 -5.53 4.20 0.67
N LEU A 58 -6.65 3.49 0.51
CA LEU A 58 -6.81 2.14 1.04
C LEU A 58 -5.83 1.15 0.41
N LEU A 59 -5.65 1.17 -0.90
CA LEU A 59 -4.64 0.35 -1.60
C LEU A 59 -3.22 0.64 -1.07
N SER A 60 -2.90 1.91 -0.90
CA SER A 60 -1.63 2.35 -0.31
C SER A 60 -1.48 1.84 1.14
N ALA A 61 -2.50 2.00 1.98
CA ALA A 61 -2.46 1.55 3.37
C ALA A 61 -2.22 0.05 3.51
N ILE A 62 -2.86 -0.78 2.66
CA ILE A 62 -2.71 -2.24 2.65
C ILE A 62 -1.25 -2.64 2.38
N VAL A 63 -0.60 -2.07 1.38
CA VAL A 63 0.77 -2.48 1.02
C VAL A 63 1.85 -1.85 1.89
N HIS A 64 1.54 -0.72 2.54
CA HIS A 64 2.46 -0.09 3.50
C HIS A 64 2.41 -0.75 4.88
N GLU A 65 1.37 -1.54 5.18
CA GLU A 65 1.28 -2.20 6.47
C GLU A 65 2.42 -3.21 6.65
N GLN A 66 3.19 -2.99 7.71
CA GLN A 66 4.24 -3.91 8.13
C GLN A 66 3.64 -5.02 8.98
N ASN A 67 3.60 -6.23 8.44
CA ASN A 67 3.07 -7.39 9.12
C ASN A 67 3.90 -8.65 8.83
N VAL A 68 3.57 -9.76 9.48
CA VAL A 68 4.30 -11.02 9.31
C VAL A 68 4.26 -11.55 7.88
N PHE A 69 3.17 -11.30 7.14
CA PHE A 69 3.06 -11.78 5.77
C PHE A 69 3.96 -10.98 4.82
N SER A 70 3.90 -9.64 4.87
CA SER A 70 4.76 -8.78 4.04
C SER A 70 6.24 -9.04 4.31
N ALA A 71 6.63 -9.16 5.60
CA ALA A 71 8.02 -9.39 5.99
C ALA A 71 8.54 -10.78 5.58
N VAL A 72 7.73 -11.83 5.69
CA VAL A 72 8.14 -13.18 5.28
C VAL A 72 8.20 -13.29 3.76
N ALA A 73 7.24 -12.70 3.04
CA ALA A 73 7.23 -12.71 1.58
C ALA A 73 8.44 -12.00 0.99
N GLU A 74 8.79 -10.83 1.52
CA GLU A 74 9.96 -10.06 1.07
C GLU A 74 11.27 -10.81 1.34
N LYS A 75 11.46 -11.36 2.55
CA LYS A 75 12.71 -12.04 2.95
C LYS A 75 12.95 -13.39 2.27
N ASN A 76 11.93 -14.04 1.72
CA ASN A 76 12.01 -15.41 1.21
C ASN A 76 11.66 -15.50 -0.29
N ASP A 77 12.02 -14.53 -1.09
CA ASP A 77 11.79 -14.51 -2.54
C ASP A 77 10.30 -14.76 -2.91
N GLY A 78 9.39 -14.18 -2.17
CA GLY A 78 7.95 -14.36 -2.35
C GLY A 78 7.41 -15.72 -1.88
N LYS A 79 8.19 -16.53 -1.16
CA LYS A 79 7.76 -17.84 -0.67
C LYS A 79 7.26 -17.77 0.77
N ILE A 80 6.10 -18.34 1.03
CA ILE A 80 5.50 -18.40 2.36
C ILE A 80 4.97 -19.80 2.68
N GLY A 81 4.85 -20.11 3.97
CA GLY A 81 4.26 -21.38 4.42
C GLY A 81 2.73 -21.40 4.27
N GLU A 82 2.15 -22.60 4.11
CA GLU A 82 0.71 -22.81 3.87
C GLU A 82 -0.18 -22.22 4.99
N GLY A 83 0.26 -22.25 6.25
CA GLY A 83 -0.47 -21.65 7.37
C GLY A 83 -0.62 -20.13 7.22
N LEU A 84 0.46 -19.45 6.87
CA LEU A 84 0.49 -18.00 6.63
C LEU A 84 -0.31 -17.64 5.36
N ALA A 85 -0.20 -18.48 4.31
CA ALA A 85 -0.96 -18.29 3.07
C ALA A 85 -2.47 -18.33 3.31
N ARG A 86 -2.96 -19.28 4.15
CA ARG A 86 -4.38 -19.36 4.51
C ARG A 86 -4.85 -18.16 5.32
N ALA A 87 -4.06 -17.70 6.28
CA ALA A 87 -4.40 -16.52 7.07
C ALA A 87 -4.42 -15.25 6.21
N ALA A 88 -3.46 -15.08 5.29
CA ALA A 88 -3.45 -13.97 4.34
C ALA A 88 -4.65 -14.04 3.37
N ALA A 89 -4.98 -15.21 2.86
CA ALA A 89 -6.14 -15.40 1.98
C ALA A 89 -7.46 -15.03 2.67
N HIS A 90 -7.63 -15.41 3.94
CA HIS A 90 -8.77 -15.01 4.76
C HIS A 90 -8.90 -13.47 4.82
N ASP A 91 -7.82 -12.77 5.13
CA ASP A 91 -7.84 -11.32 5.25
C ASP A 91 -8.08 -10.63 3.90
N ILE A 92 -7.52 -11.17 2.81
CA ILE A 92 -7.73 -10.65 1.45
C ILE A 92 -9.21 -10.70 1.06
N VAL A 93 -9.91 -11.78 1.36
CA VAL A 93 -11.35 -11.89 1.07
C VAL A 93 -12.12 -10.79 1.80
N ILE A 94 -11.83 -10.56 3.09
CA ILE A 94 -12.45 -9.48 3.87
C ILE A 94 -12.11 -8.10 3.29
N MET A 95 -10.85 -7.88 2.94
CA MET A 95 -10.41 -6.60 2.37
C MET A 95 -11.04 -6.31 1.02
N ARG A 96 -11.26 -7.31 0.16
CA ARG A 96 -11.97 -7.15 -1.11
C ARG A 96 -13.38 -6.61 -0.95
N GLU A 97 -14.14 -7.17 -0.03
CA GLU A 97 -15.50 -6.69 0.27
C GLU A 97 -15.48 -5.22 0.70
N PHE A 98 -14.49 -4.85 1.50
CA PHE A 98 -14.34 -3.47 1.95
C PHE A 98 -13.88 -2.52 0.84
N VAL A 99 -12.92 -2.94 0.02
CA VAL A 99 -12.43 -2.17 -1.14
C VAL A 99 -13.56 -1.94 -2.15
N ASP A 100 -14.37 -2.96 -2.43
CA ASP A 100 -15.52 -2.85 -3.33
C ASP A 100 -16.59 -1.89 -2.78
N ASP A 101 -16.88 -1.96 -1.48
CA ASP A 101 -17.78 -1.03 -0.81
C ASP A 101 -17.27 0.43 -0.90
N VAL A 102 -15.99 0.66 -0.61
CA VAL A 102 -15.35 1.99 -0.73
C VAL A 102 -15.40 2.49 -2.18
N PHE A 103 -15.03 1.65 -3.15
CA PHE A 103 -15.13 1.99 -4.56
C PHE A 103 -16.53 2.43 -4.95
N ASN A 104 -17.56 1.63 -4.62
CA ASN A 104 -18.93 1.91 -4.99
C ASN A 104 -19.49 3.18 -4.33
N ARG A 105 -19.05 3.50 -3.12
CA ARG A 105 -19.44 4.74 -2.41
C ARG A 105 -18.84 6.01 -3.01
N TYR A 106 -17.60 5.93 -3.51
CA TYR A 106 -16.81 7.13 -3.87
C TYR A 106 -16.56 7.31 -5.37
N LYS A 107 -16.80 6.32 -6.23
CA LYS A 107 -16.55 6.42 -7.68
C LYS A 107 -17.20 7.62 -8.38
N ASN A 108 -18.33 8.10 -7.84
CA ASN A 108 -19.05 9.26 -8.35
C ASN A 108 -19.04 10.45 -7.39
N HIS A 109 -18.13 10.44 -6.40
CA HIS A 109 -18.05 11.53 -5.42
C HIS A 109 -17.50 12.80 -6.09
N PRO A 110 -18.15 13.98 -5.95
CA PRO A 110 -17.77 15.18 -6.71
C PRO A 110 -16.34 15.66 -6.45
N LEU A 111 -15.82 15.52 -5.22
CA LEU A 111 -14.47 15.97 -4.84
C LEU A 111 -13.44 14.82 -4.85
N LEU A 112 -13.84 13.61 -4.46
CA LEU A 112 -12.91 12.51 -4.19
C LEU A 112 -12.94 11.40 -5.24
N GLY A 113 -13.88 11.45 -6.20
CA GLY A 113 -14.07 10.38 -7.19
C GLY A 113 -13.17 10.49 -8.42
N ASN A 114 -12.62 11.67 -8.69
CA ASN A 114 -11.72 11.92 -9.83
C ASN A 114 -10.77 13.08 -9.49
N TYR A 115 -9.87 12.85 -8.56
CA TYR A 115 -8.94 13.86 -8.07
C TYR A 115 -7.59 13.79 -8.78
N THR A 116 -6.97 14.96 -8.96
CA THR A 116 -5.59 15.07 -9.47
C THR A 116 -4.77 15.90 -8.49
N PRO A 117 -3.73 15.34 -7.85
CA PRO A 117 -2.89 16.06 -6.91
C PRO A 117 -1.93 17.02 -7.60
N THR A 118 -1.38 17.97 -6.86
CA THR A 118 -0.34 18.89 -7.33
C THR A 118 0.90 18.14 -7.81
N VAL A 119 1.30 17.08 -7.08
CA VAL A 119 2.41 16.21 -7.44
C VAL A 119 1.93 14.77 -7.44
N PHE A 120 1.88 14.16 -8.61
CA PHE A 120 1.50 12.76 -8.76
C PHE A 120 2.66 11.82 -8.39
N ARG A 121 2.38 10.84 -7.53
CA ARG A 121 3.31 9.77 -7.15
C ARG A 121 2.58 8.43 -7.29
N PRO A 122 2.79 7.69 -8.40
CA PRO A 122 2.12 6.43 -8.60
C PRO A 122 2.57 5.40 -7.57
N LEU A 123 1.63 4.68 -6.96
CA LEU A 123 1.93 3.52 -6.14
C LEU A 123 2.58 2.44 -7.02
N PRO A 124 3.79 1.95 -6.70
CA PRO A 124 4.42 0.88 -7.46
C PRO A 124 3.49 -0.33 -7.61
N GLY A 125 3.43 -0.92 -8.80
CA GLY A 125 2.59 -2.08 -9.04
C GLY A 125 1.08 -1.90 -8.84
N ARG A 126 0.56 -0.66 -8.82
CA ARG A 126 -0.85 -0.34 -8.56
C ARG A 126 -1.84 -1.20 -9.37
N SER A 127 -1.53 -1.45 -10.65
CA SER A 127 -2.40 -2.28 -11.52
C SER A 127 -2.50 -3.75 -11.05
N LYS A 128 -1.44 -4.29 -10.43
CA LYS A 128 -1.48 -5.62 -9.81
C LYS A 128 -2.42 -5.62 -8.60
N LEU A 129 -2.37 -4.58 -7.77
CA LEU A 129 -3.22 -4.44 -6.57
C LEU A 129 -4.69 -4.27 -6.92
N GLU A 130 -5.00 -3.41 -7.90
CA GLU A 130 -6.37 -3.22 -8.39
C GLU A 130 -6.96 -4.54 -8.89
N LYS A 131 -6.20 -5.28 -9.69
CA LYS A 131 -6.63 -6.58 -10.23
C LYS A 131 -6.98 -7.61 -9.15
N ILE A 132 -6.24 -7.66 -8.06
CA ILE A 132 -6.47 -8.65 -6.99
C ILE A 132 -7.50 -8.20 -5.96
N LEU A 133 -7.71 -6.90 -5.78
CA LEU A 133 -8.62 -6.37 -4.76
C LEU A 133 -9.98 -5.92 -5.32
N LEU A 134 -10.04 -5.46 -6.59
CA LEU A 134 -11.29 -5.02 -7.23
C LEU A 134 -11.80 -5.97 -8.30
N HIS A 135 -10.92 -6.65 -9.03
CA HIS A 135 -11.30 -7.47 -10.20
C HIS A 135 -10.88 -8.92 -10.01
N ALA A 136 -11.26 -9.49 -8.87
CA ALA A 136 -10.83 -10.82 -8.44
C ALA A 136 -11.64 -11.98 -9.08
N GLU A 137 -11.93 -11.91 -10.37
CA GLU A 137 -12.66 -12.97 -11.07
C GLU A 137 -11.94 -14.32 -10.93
N GLY A 138 -12.69 -15.36 -10.51
CA GLY A 138 -12.18 -16.71 -10.38
C GLY A 138 -11.29 -17.01 -9.17
N ASP A 139 -11.11 -16.06 -8.23
CA ASP A 139 -10.30 -16.23 -7.01
C ASP A 139 -11.13 -15.99 -5.74
N ALA A 140 -12.21 -16.74 -5.57
CA ALA A 140 -13.14 -16.57 -4.46
C ALA A 140 -12.49 -16.83 -3.08
N ASP A 141 -11.49 -17.69 -3.00
CA ASP A 141 -10.79 -18.05 -1.77
C ASP A 141 -9.54 -17.19 -1.48
N GLY A 142 -9.19 -16.22 -2.33
CA GLY A 142 -8.08 -15.30 -2.15
C GLY A 142 -6.68 -15.89 -2.39
N ARG A 143 -6.55 -17.15 -2.77
CA ARG A 143 -5.24 -17.81 -2.91
C ARG A 143 -4.40 -17.29 -4.07
N GLN A 144 -5.02 -16.90 -5.16
CA GLN A 144 -4.30 -16.29 -6.28
C GLN A 144 -3.79 -14.90 -5.88
N ALA A 145 -4.60 -14.12 -5.18
CA ALA A 145 -4.20 -12.82 -4.67
C ALA A 145 -3.02 -12.92 -3.70
N VAL A 146 -2.99 -13.92 -2.81
CA VAL A 146 -1.83 -14.19 -1.94
C VAL A 146 -0.56 -14.33 -2.78
N ARG A 147 -0.58 -15.14 -3.85
CA ARG A 147 0.59 -15.34 -4.72
C ARG A 147 1.04 -14.04 -5.39
N ILE A 148 0.09 -13.22 -5.84
CA ILE A 148 0.38 -11.93 -6.46
C ILE A 148 0.94 -10.95 -5.44
N LEU A 149 0.41 -10.91 -4.20
CA LEU A 149 0.97 -10.08 -3.12
C LEU A 149 2.35 -10.56 -2.67
N CYS A 150 2.61 -11.87 -2.63
CA CYS A 150 3.95 -12.38 -2.37
C CYS A 150 4.96 -11.87 -3.41
N SER A 151 4.61 -11.94 -4.71
CA SER A 151 5.44 -11.35 -5.78
C SER A 151 5.56 -9.83 -5.63
N TYR A 152 4.48 -9.16 -5.23
CA TYR A 152 4.49 -7.72 -5.03
C TYR A 152 5.50 -7.31 -3.94
N TYR A 153 5.45 -7.96 -2.77
CA TYR A 153 6.38 -7.66 -1.67
C TYR A 153 7.82 -8.02 -1.99
N ASN A 154 8.03 -9.08 -2.76
CA ASN A 154 9.36 -9.44 -3.26
C ASN A 154 9.91 -8.39 -4.24
N ASP A 155 9.08 -7.86 -5.14
CA ASP A 155 9.48 -6.95 -6.20
C ASP A 155 9.66 -5.51 -5.71
N TYR A 156 8.83 -5.06 -4.76
CA TYR A 156 8.73 -3.65 -4.35
C TYR A 156 9.01 -3.41 -2.86
N GLY A 157 9.07 -4.46 -2.05
CA GLY A 157 9.13 -4.33 -0.59
C GLY A 157 7.79 -3.89 0.01
N TYR A 158 7.83 -3.36 1.23
CA TYR A 158 6.68 -2.86 1.98
C TYR A 158 7.04 -1.63 2.83
N GLY A 159 6.05 -0.95 3.38
CA GLY A 159 6.27 0.19 4.28
C GLY A 159 7.06 1.31 3.62
N ALA A 160 8.07 1.83 4.32
CA ALA A 160 8.88 2.95 3.85
C ALA A 160 9.65 2.68 2.54
N MET A 161 9.85 1.41 2.16
CA MET A 161 10.51 1.05 0.90
C MET A 161 9.71 1.48 -0.32
N LEU A 162 8.38 1.53 -0.20
CA LEU A 162 7.50 1.96 -1.30
C LEU A 162 7.55 3.47 -1.56
N ASP A 163 7.92 4.26 -0.55
CA ASP A 163 7.90 5.73 -0.61
C ASP A 163 9.26 6.34 -0.92
N ASN A 164 10.35 5.59 -0.75
CA ASN A 164 11.70 6.13 -0.77
C ASN A 164 12.61 5.35 -1.72
N GLY A 165 13.24 6.05 -2.67
CA GLY A 165 14.24 5.47 -3.58
C GLY A 165 15.65 5.39 -2.98
N ALA A 166 15.89 6.01 -1.81
CA ALA A 166 17.15 5.97 -1.10
C ALA A 166 16.95 5.97 0.41
N PHE A 167 17.91 5.39 1.13
CA PHE A 167 17.90 5.28 2.58
C PHE A 167 19.24 5.70 3.16
N ALA A 168 19.19 6.42 4.28
CA ALA A 168 20.37 6.75 5.06
C ALA A 168 20.38 5.94 6.36
N TRP A 169 21.54 5.41 6.74
CA TRP A 169 21.71 4.77 8.03
C TRP A 169 21.73 5.81 9.16
N ASN A 170 20.84 5.69 10.10
CA ASN A 170 20.86 6.49 11.32
C ASN A 170 21.58 5.68 12.41
N GLY A 171 22.86 6.01 12.66
CA GLY A 171 23.69 5.29 13.61
C GLY A 171 23.30 5.45 15.08
N GLU A 172 22.56 6.51 15.44
CA GLU A 172 22.09 6.71 16.83
C GLU A 172 20.87 5.85 17.17
N LEU A 173 20.01 5.61 16.17
CA LEU A 173 18.74 4.89 16.32
C LEU A 173 18.80 3.48 15.72
N GLU A 174 19.92 3.09 15.14
CA GLU A 174 20.15 1.77 14.54
C GLU A 174 19.09 1.34 13.50
N TYR A 175 18.62 2.28 12.68
CA TYR A 175 17.68 1.98 11.58
C TYR A 175 18.00 2.74 10.30
N LEU A 176 17.45 2.26 9.17
CA LEU A 176 17.47 2.95 7.89
C LEU A 176 16.30 3.93 7.80
N SER A 177 16.60 5.22 7.64
CA SER A 177 15.60 6.25 7.37
C SER A 177 15.50 6.55 5.88
N GLY A 178 14.27 6.61 5.34
CA GLY A 178 14.04 6.99 3.95
C GLY A 178 14.45 8.44 3.68
N THR A 179 15.16 8.66 2.58
CA THR A 179 15.63 9.98 2.16
C THR A 179 14.82 10.46 0.95
N LYS A 180 14.04 11.53 1.15
CA LYS A 180 13.21 12.13 0.08
C LYS A 180 14.01 12.98 -0.91
N ASN A 181 15.13 13.56 -0.45
CA ASN A 181 15.99 14.46 -1.23
C ASN A 181 17.35 13.81 -1.49
N TYR A 182 17.39 12.74 -2.27
CA TYR A 182 18.66 12.25 -2.78
C TYR A 182 18.91 12.85 -4.17
N SER A 183 20.14 13.22 -4.45
CA SER A 183 20.52 13.66 -5.79
C SER A 183 20.58 12.44 -6.71
N ASP A 184 20.09 12.56 -7.95
CA ASP A 184 20.32 11.59 -9.03
C ASP A 184 21.83 11.59 -9.42
N MET A 185 22.67 11.19 -8.47
CA MET A 185 24.09 10.99 -8.72
C MET A 185 24.26 9.62 -9.39
N THR A 186 24.51 9.66 -10.68
CA THR A 186 24.96 8.50 -11.44
C THR A 186 26.45 8.31 -11.23
N PHE A 187 26.96 7.09 -11.45
CA PHE A 187 28.40 6.80 -11.37
C PHE A 187 29.27 7.76 -12.20
N ASP A 188 28.75 8.25 -13.33
CA ASP A 188 29.44 9.21 -14.21
C ASP A 188 29.68 10.56 -13.54
N LYS A 189 28.89 10.94 -12.56
CA LYS A 189 28.99 12.21 -11.81
C LYS A 189 29.89 12.11 -10.57
N LEU A 190 30.40 10.93 -10.24
CA LEU A 190 31.34 10.73 -9.14
C LEU A 190 32.78 10.96 -9.64
N TYR A 191 33.38 12.05 -9.23
CA TYR A 191 34.76 12.35 -9.55
C TYR A 191 35.71 11.78 -8.48
N GLY A 192 36.86 11.18 -8.92
CA GLY A 192 37.90 10.70 -8.01
C GLY A 192 37.66 9.30 -7.42
N TYR A 193 36.66 8.55 -7.92
CA TYR A 193 36.35 7.19 -7.47
C TYR A 193 36.54 6.14 -8.57
N ASP A 194 37.48 6.34 -9.50
CA ASP A 194 37.61 5.52 -10.71
C ASP A 194 37.92 4.05 -10.39
N TYR A 195 38.82 3.80 -9.43
CA TYR A 195 39.13 2.43 -8.98
C TYR A 195 37.89 1.71 -8.39
N GLN A 196 37.14 2.39 -7.52
CA GLN A 196 35.90 1.81 -6.90
C GLN A 196 34.79 1.58 -7.92
N LYS A 197 34.74 2.39 -8.98
CA LYS A 197 33.77 2.17 -10.09
C LYS A 197 34.10 0.91 -10.87
N GLU A 198 35.38 0.65 -11.14
CA GLU A 198 35.82 -0.55 -11.85
C GLU A 198 35.61 -1.85 -11.07
N GLU A 199 35.57 -1.79 -9.72
CA GLU A 199 35.29 -2.97 -8.88
C GLU A 199 33.81 -3.26 -8.74
N LEU A 200 32.89 -2.32 -9.07
CA LEU A 200 31.45 -2.44 -8.90
C LEU A 200 30.70 -2.77 -10.19
N ILE A 201 31.35 -2.81 -11.33
CA ILE A 201 30.81 -3.17 -12.65
C ILE A 201 31.36 -4.54 -13.08
#